data_3a448a54c0dc14fd5555e2b414750a2b
#
_entry.id   3a448a54c0dc14fd5555e2b414750a2b
#
_cell.length_a   1.000
_cell.length_b   1.000
_cell.length_c   1.000
_cell.angle_alpha   90.00
_cell.angle_beta   90.00
_cell.angle_gamma   90.00
#
_symmetry.space_group_name_H-M   'P 1'
#
loop_
_entity.id
_entity.type
_entity.pdbx_description
1 polymer ?
#
loop_
_entity_poly.entity_id
_entity_poly.type
_entity_poly.pdbx_seq_one_letter_code
_entity_poly.pdbx_strand_id
1 'polypeptide(L)'
;MNLVVNARDAMPQGGKLTIETARLVADALRAGRSSSLPRADYVTLAVIDTGIGMDTDTLSKIFEPFFTTKGRDEGTGLGLSVVYNIVRASGGHVRVHSEPGHGSTLRVFFPRIVSPPKPQLEESPVKIVGTGKETILVAEDQPDLRWMICQFLQELGYCVLEAKDGADAVALADQYEGTIDILLTDVVMPNMRGPEVARRLSATRPDMKVIFMSGYTEGEFGAVPPENRGPGTSLLQKPFELNSLAVKIRELV
;
A
#
# COMPACT_ATOMS: atom_id res chain seq x y z
N MET A 1 -5.59 1.48 6.50
CA MET A 1 -6.79 2.11 5.94
C MET A 1 -8.08 1.58 6.60
N ASN A 2 -8.41 0.29 6.58
CA ASN A 2 -9.67 -0.26 7.12
C ASN A 2 -10.01 0.14 8.57
N LEU A 3 -9.02 0.20 9.47
CA LEU A 3 -9.26 0.63 10.86
C LEU A 3 -9.71 2.09 10.94
N VAL A 4 -9.08 2.96 10.16
CA VAL A 4 -9.40 4.41 10.14
C VAL A 4 -10.77 4.66 9.51
N VAL A 5 -11.09 3.95 8.43
CA VAL A 5 -12.41 4.05 7.78
C VAL A 5 -13.52 3.59 8.73
N ASN A 6 -13.32 2.47 9.45
CA ASN A 6 -14.30 2.01 10.43
C ASN A 6 -14.50 3.00 11.58
N ALA A 7 -13.40 3.60 12.07
CA ALA A 7 -13.47 4.62 13.11
C ALA A 7 -14.23 5.88 12.63
N ARG A 8 -13.97 6.34 11.39
CA ARG A 8 -14.71 7.44 10.78
C ARG A 8 -16.22 7.14 10.72
N ASP A 9 -16.55 5.97 10.25
CA ASP A 9 -17.95 5.56 10.07
C ASP A 9 -18.68 5.36 11.40
N ALA A 10 -17.94 5.06 12.48
CA ALA A 10 -18.48 5.02 13.84
C ALA A 10 -18.72 6.43 14.43
N MET A 11 -18.29 7.49 13.76
CA MET A 11 -18.41 8.88 14.22
C MET A 11 -19.23 9.76 13.22
N PRO A 12 -20.50 9.44 12.95
CA PRO A 12 -21.28 10.15 11.92
C PRO A 12 -21.53 11.64 12.25
N GLN A 13 -21.44 12.02 13.51
CA GLN A 13 -21.59 13.41 13.96
C GLN A 13 -20.24 14.10 14.20
N GLY A 14 -19.15 13.50 13.71
CA GLY A 14 -17.80 13.93 14.03
C GLY A 14 -17.30 13.29 15.32
N GLY A 15 -16.04 13.56 15.66
CA GLY A 15 -15.39 12.99 16.83
C GLY A 15 -13.89 13.10 16.74
N LYS A 16 -13.19 12.42 17.65
CA LYS A 16 -11.73 12.39 17.71
C LYS A 16 -11.24 11.01 17.31
N LEU A 17 -10.37 10.99 16.28
CA LEU A 17 -9.58 9.82 15.90
C LEU A 17 -8.15 10.00 16.41
N THR A 18 -7.64 9.01 17.13
CA THR A 18 -6.25 9.00 17.61
C THR A 18 -5.56 7.75 17.09
N ILE A 19 -4.38 7.92 16.52
CA ILE A 19 -3.50 6.82 16.09
C ILE A 19 -2.26 6.89 16.96
N GLU A 20 -1.95 5.78 17.64
CA GLU A 20 -0.80 5.67 18.54
C GLU A 20 0.08 4.50 18.12
N THR A 21 1.38 4.70 18.15
CA THR A 21 2.36 3.62 18.03
C THR A 21 3.19 3.55 19.31
N ALA A 22 3.49 2.34 19.76
CA ALA A 22 4.30 2.14 20.96
C ALA A 22 5.13 0.86 20.85
N ARG A 23 6.20 0.80 21.65
CA ARG A 23 6.95 -0.43 21.92
C ARG A 23 6.49 -1.01 23.24
N LEU A 24 6.16 -2.29 23.25
CA LEU A 24 5.77 -3.02 24.45
C LEU A 24 6.84 -4.07 24.73
N VAL A 25 7.55 -3.92 25.86
CA VAL A 25 8.59 -4.85 26.27
C VAL A 25 7.97 -5.99 27.06
N ALA A 26 8.47 -7.20 26.92
CA ALA A 26 7.95 -8.41 27.57
C ALA A 26 7.79 -8.27 29.10
N ASP A 27 8.66 -7.48 29.76
CA ASP A 27 8.58 -7.22 31.20
C ASP A 27 7.40 -6.31 31.60
N ALA A 28 6.97 -5.39 30.72
CA ALA A 28 5.79 -4.56 30.95
C ALA A 28 4.48 -5.37 30.91
N LEU A 29 4.49 -6.52 30.22
CA LEU A 29 3.38 -7.47 30.21
C LEU A 29 3.21 -8.19 31.54
N ARG A 30 4.24 -8.20 32.40
CA ARG A 30 4.18 -8.77 33.76
C ARG A 30 3.37 -7.93 34.75
N ALA A 31 3.32 -6.62 34.55
CA ALA A 31 2.62 -5.70 35.46
C ALA A 31 1.09 -5.70 35.27
N GLY A 32 0.60 -6.14 34.10
CA GLY A 32 -0.82 -6.25 33.78
C GLY A 32 -1.32 -7.69 34.00
N ARG A 33 -2.13 -7.91 35.01
CA ARG A 33 -2.63 -9.21 35.49
C ARG A 33 -3.41 -10.09 34.52
N SER A 34 -3.45 -9.80 33.22
CA SER A 34 -4.19 -10.61 32.23
C SER A 34 -3.70 -10.36 30.80
N SER A 35 -2.49 -10.84 30.43
CA SER A 35 -2.12 -10.82 29.04
C SER A 35 -2.15 -12.23 28.46
N SER A 36 -3.15 -12.52 27.62
CA SER A 36 -3.21 -13.70 26.76
C SER A 36 -2.19 -13.67 25.62
N LEU A 37 -1.30 -12.66 25.61
CA LEU A 37 -0.25 -12.52 24.60
C LEU A 37 0.96 -13.39 24.97
N PRO A 38 1.59 -14.07 23.99
CA PRO A 38 2.88 -14.74 24.19
C PRO A 38 3.94 -13.77 24.72
N ARG A 39 4.92 -14.30 25.46
CA ARG A 39 6.02 -13.49 25.99
C ARG A 39 6.97 -13.10 24.85
N ALA A 40 6.82 -11.90 24.35
CA ALA A 40 7.69 -11.31 23.34
C ALA A 40 7.66 -9.78 23.47
N ASP A 41 8.66 -9.13 22.91
CA ASP A 41 8.61 -7.70 22.65
C ASP A 41 7.69 -7.46 21.44
N TYR A 42 6.85 -6.43 21.56
CA TYR A 42 5.92 -6.06 20.49
C TYR A 42 6.09 -4.61 20.07
N VAL A 43 5.81 -4.34 18.82
CA VAL A 43 5.44 -3.02 18.31
C VAL A 43 3.93 -3.00 18.22
N THR A 44 3.30 -1.94 18.72
CA THR A 44 1.84 -1.81 18.74
C THR A 44 1.39 -0.62 17.90
N LEU A 45 0.28 -0.80 17.20
CA LEU A 45 -0.49 0.26 16.56
C LEU A 45 -1.89 0.26 17.18
N ALA A 46 -2.33 1.38 17.72
CA ALA A 46 -3.67 1.56 18.23
C ALA A 46 -4.42 2.61 17.41
N VAL A 47 -5.66 2.31 17.05
CA VAL A 47 -6.62 3.24 16.46
C VAL A 47 -7.76 3.39 17.46
N ILE A 48 -7.96 4.62 17.91
CA ILE A 48 -8.89 4.98 18.99
C ILE A 48 -9.88 6.00 18.41
N ASP A 49 -11.16 5.71 18.55
CA ASP A 49 -12.24 6.62 18.16
C ASP A 49 -13.13 6.95 19.36
N THR A 50 -13.84 8.07 19.28
CA THR A 50 -14.86 8.50 20.23
C THR A 50 -16.27 8.31 19.68
N GLY A 51 -16.45 7.28 18.85
CA GLY A 51 -17.70 7.00 18.16
C GLY A 51 -18.75 6.30 19.02
N ILE A 52 -19.73 5.70 18.34
CA ILE A 52 -20.87 5.02 19.00
C ILE A 52 -20.48 3.81 19.83
N GLY A 53 -19.27 3.26 19.64
CA GLY A 53 -18.84 2.04 20.30
C GLY A 53 -19.62 0.80 19.87
N MET A 54 -19.37 -0.32 20.56
CA MET A 54 -19.95 -1.63 20.24
C MET A 54 -20.39 -2.34 21.52
N ASP A 55 -21.49 -3.06 21.45
CA ASP A 55 -21.94 -3.96 22.49
C ASP A 55 -21.19 -5.32 22.45
N THR A 56 -21.43 -6.16 23.44
CA THR A 56 -20.74 -7.45 23.61
C THR A 56 -21.04 -8.42 22.46
N ASP A 57 -22.28 -8.39 21.96
CA ASP A 57 -22.71 -9.29 20.86
C ASP A 57 -22.02 -8.90 19.56
N THR A 58 -21.94 -7.63 19.26
CA THR A 58 -21.18 -7.08 18.13
C THR A 58 -19.70 -7.40 18.27
N LEU A 59 -19.09 -7.14 19.44
CA LEU A 59 -17.67 -7.41 19.69
C LEU A 59 -17.29 -8.87 19.42
N SER A 60 -18.20 -9.80 19.71
CA SER A 60 -17.93 -11.23 19.49
C SER A 60 -17.81 -11.62 18.01
N LYS A 61 -18.39 -10.82 17.10
CA LYS A 61 -18.55 -11.12 15.66
C LYS A 61 -17.76 -10.22 14.72
N ILE A 62 -17.14 -9.14 15.24
CA ILE A 62 -16.52 -8.10 14.37
C ILE A 62 -15.44 -8.63 13.41
N PHE A 63 -14.85 -9.79 13.69
CA PHE A 63 -13.86 -10.42 12.83
C PHE A 63 -14.41 -11.51 11.93
N GLU A 64 -15.70 -11.82 12.02
CA GLU A 64 -16.35 -12.76 11.11
C GLU A 64 -16.45 -12.13 9.71
N PRO A 65 -16.08 -12.87 8.65
CA PRO A 65 -16.26 -12.39 7.29
C PRO A 65 -17.73 -12.05 7.01
N PHE A 66 -17.96 -10.93 6.30
CA PHE A 66 -19.27 -10.41 5.94
C PHE A 66 -20.14 -9.90 7.11
N PHE A 67 -19.66 -9.93 8.34
CA PHE A 67 -20.37 -9.32 9.45
C PHE A 67 -20.31 -7.79 9.37
N THR A 68 -21.46 -7.16 9.40
CA THR A 68 -21.60 -5.68 9.39
C THR A 68 -22.83 -5.26 10.17
N THR A 69 -22.72 -4.15 10.91
CA THR A 69 -23.84 -3.46 11.55
C THR A 69 -24.42 -2.35 10.67
N LYS A 70 -23.82 -2.11 9.49
CA LYS A 70 -24.26 -1.12 8.49
C LYS A 70 -25.29 -1.73 7.55
N GLY A 71 -26.06 -0.85 6.85
CA GLY A 71 -27.01 -1.28 5.85
C GLY A 71 -26.37 -2.09 4.70
N ARG A 72 -27.21 -2.81 3.95
CA ARG A 72 -26.77 -3.72 2.87
C ARG A 72 -25.89 -3.08 1.80
N ASP A 73 -25.99 -1.77 1.60
CA ASP A 73 -25.29 -1.01 0.56
C ASP A 73 -24.09 -0.22 1.10
N GLU A 74 -23.86 -0.21 2.44
CA GLU A 74 -22.87 0.67 3.09
C GLU A 74 -21.65 -0.06 3.67
N GLY A 75 -21.66 -1.37 3.72
CA GLY A 75 -20.54 -2.12 4.32
C GLY A 75 -20.41 -3.55 3.80
N THR A 76 -19.24 -3.90 3.27
CA THR A 76 -18.95 -5.25 2.77
C THR A 76 -18.77 -6.29 3.89
N GLY A 77 -18.60 -5.85 5.14
CA GLY A 77 -18.30 -6.74 6.27
C GLY A 77 -16.93 -7.41 6.20
N LEU A 78 -16.07 -7.01 5.27
CA LEU A 78 -14.74 -7.63 5.07
C LEU A 78 -13.60 -6.85 5.73
N GLY A 79 -13.78 -5.57 6.08
CA GLY A 79 -12.70 -4.71 6.52
C GLY A 79 -11.92 -5.22 7.74
N LEU A 80 -12.61 -5.59 8.81
CA LEU A 80 -11.97 -6.07 10.05
C LEU A 80 -11.48 -7.52 9.95
N SER A 81 -12.17 -8.38 9.21
CA SER A 81 -11.71 -9.75 8.95
C SER A 81 -10.41 -9.78 8.15
N VAL A 82 -10.26 -8.89 7.17
CA VAL A 82 -9.00 -8.70 6.41
C VAL A 82 -7.88 -8.21 7.34
N VAL A 83 -8.13 -7.22 8.19
CA VAL A 83 -7.15 -6.76 9.17
C VAL A 83 -6.71 -7.90 10.09
N TYR A 84 -7.68 -8.67 10.63
CA TYR A 84 -7.39 -9.80 11.49
C TYR A 84 -6.50 -10.84 10.80
N ASN A 85 -6.84 -11.21 9.57
CA ASN A 85 -6.08 -12.21 8.79
C ASN A 85 -4.65 -11.74 8.48
N ILE A 86 -4.47 -10.47 8.07
CA ILE A 86 -3.14 -9.89 7.80
C ILE A 86 -2.28 -9.91 9.08
N VAL A 87 -2.85 -9.47 10.20
CA VAL A 87 -2.12 -9.44 11.46
C VAL A 87 -1.74 -10.84 11.91
N ARG A 88 -2.65 -11.81 11.79
CA ARG A 88 -2.38 -13.22 12.14
C ARG A 88 -1.34 -13.86 11.23
N ALA A 89 -1.40 -13.61 9.94
CA ALA A 89 -0.40 -14.09 8.97
C ALA A 89 1.01 -13.52 9.27
N SER A 90 1.07 -12.30 9.84
CA SER A 90 2.32 -11.68 10.30
C SER A 90 2.74 -12.11 11.72
N GLY A 91 2.16 -13.17 12.28
CA GLY A 91 2.44 -13.63 13.64
C GLY A 91 1.96 -12.67 14.76
N GLY A 92 1.14 -11.70 14.40
CA GLY A 92 0.64 -10.67 15.30
C GLY A 92 -0.66 -11.04 16.02
N HIS A 93 -1.14 -10.11 16.83
CA HIS A 93 -2.37 -10.22 17.59
C HIS A 93 -3.19 -8.93 17.49
N VAL A 94 -4.52 -9.05 17.57
CA VAL A 94 -5.45 -7.92 17.63
C VAL A 94 -6.19 -7.96 18.95
N ARG A 95 -6.36 -6.81 19.57
CA ARG A 95 -7.26 -6.61 20.72
C ARG A 95 -8.20 -5.47 20.43
N VAL A 96 -9.43 -5.64 20.89
CA VAL A 96 -10.46 -4.61 20.80
C VAL A 96 -11.00 -4.36 22.20
N HIS A 97 -11.16 -3.09 22.50
CA HIS A 97 -11.90 -2.61 23.66
C HIS A 97 -12.91 -1.59 23.14
N SER A 98 -14.18 -1.78 23.45
CA SER A 98 -15.24 -0.88 23.02
C SER A 98 -16.40 -0.96 24.02
N GLU A 99 -17.03 0.19 24.24
CA GLU A 99 -18.22 0.33 25.07
C GLU A 99 -19.23 1.21 24.33
N PRO A 100 -20.53 0.86 24.34
CA PRO A 100 -21.57 1.67 23.72
C PRO A 100 -21.52 3.13 24.22
N GLY A 101 -21.46 4.08 23.28
CA GLY A 101 -21.40 5.52 23.56
C GLY A 101 -20.03 6.05 23.99
N HIS A 102 -19.01 5.22 24.13
CA HIS A 102 -17.65 5.62 24.56
C HIS A 102 -16.58 5.39 23.49
N GLY A 103 -16.99 4.93 22.30
CA GLY A 103 -16.09 4.68 21.19
C GLY A 103 -15.36 3.34 21.27
N SER A 104 -14.31 3.20 20.48
CA SER A 104 -13.57 1.94 20.35
C SER A 104 -12.07 2.15 20.32
N THR A 105 -11.33 1.16 20.82
CA THR A 105 -9.87 1.06 20.70
C THR A 105 -9.53 -0.27 20.06
N LEU A 106 -9.02 -0.24 18.84
CA LEU A 106 -8.45 -1.40 18.18
C LEU A 106 -6.93 -1.33 18.25
N ARG A 107 -6.31 -2.31 18.90
CA ARG A 107 -4.85 -2.37 19.05
C ARG A 107 -4.30 -3.62 18.38
N VAL A 108 -3.35 -3.41 17.50
CA VAL A 108 -2.60 -4.44 16.79
C VAL A 108 -1.22 -4.59 17.46
N PHE A 109 -0.77 -5.82 17.60
CA PHE A 109 0.52 -6.18 18.19
C PHE A 109 1.30 -6.99 17.16
N PHE A 110 2.47 -6.51 16.77
CA PHE A 110 3.40 -7.27 15.95
C PHE A 110 4.61 -7.69 16.75
N PRO A 111 5.04 -8.96 16.67
CA PRO A 111 6.27 -9.39 17.32
C PRO A 111 7.43 -8.51 16.85
N ARG A 112 8.24 -8.01 17.77
CA ARG A 112 9.45 -7.27 17.41
C ARG A 112 10.47 -8.25 16.83
N ILE A 113 10.87 -8.05 15.60
CA ILE A 113 11.99 -8.75 15.00
C ILE A 113 13.26 -8.15 15.62
N VAL A 114 13.95 -8.92 16.44
CA VAL A 114 15.28 -8.60 16.98
C VAL A 114 16.33 -9.17 16.03
N SER A 115 16.20 -8.98 14.75
CA SER A 115 17.33 -9.10 13.86
C SER A 115 18.24 -7.90 14.11
N PRO A 116 19.58 -8.07 14.22
CA PRO A 116 20.44 -6.91 14.08
C PRO A 116 19.96 -6.22 12.80
N PRO A 117 19.83 -4.90 12.80
CA PRO A 117 19.50 -4.24 11.56
C PRO A 117 20.50 -4.82 10.56
N LYS A 118 20.04 -5.55 9.51
CA LYS A 118 20.83 -5.58 8.29
C LYS A 118 21.28 -4.14 8.17
N PRO A 119 22.58 -3.88 8.02
CA PRO A 119 22.96 -2.51 7.78
C PRO A 119 21.98 -2.08 6.69
N GLN A 120 20.96 -1.34 7.08
CA GLN A 120 20.38 -0.42 6.16
C GLN A 120 21.65 0.26 5.71
N LEU A 121 22.09 -0.06 4.50
CA LEU A 121 22.84 0.94 3.78
C LEU A 121 22.09 2.19 4.17
N GLU A 122 22.70 3.00 5.06
CA GLU A 122 22.16 4.29 5.40
C GLU A 122 21.71 4.78 4.04
N GLU A 123 20.40 4.83 3.82
CA GLU A 123 19.89 5.67 2.78
C GLU A 123 20.31 7.05 3.28
N SER A 124 21.61 7.32 3.06
CA SER A 124 22.10 8.68 2.98
C SER A 124 21.01 9.36 2.21
N PRO A 125 20.44 10.47 2.71
CA PRO A 125 19.46 11.19 1.91
C PRO A 125 20.07 11.22 0.53
N VAL A 126 19.57 10.33 -0.35
CA VAL A 126 20.02 10.33 -1.72
C VAL A 126 19.63 11.72 -2.12
N LYS A 127 20.62 12.64 -2.06
CA LYS A 127 20.50 13.89 -2.77
C LYS A 127 20.16 13.38 -4.16
N ILE A 128 18.89 13.51 -4.52
CA ILE A 128 18.43 13.26 -5.87
C ILE A 128 19.14 14.33 -6.69
N VAL A 129 20.42 14.07 -6.97
CA VAL A 129 21.30 14.91 -7.76
C VAL A 129 21.06 14.48 -9.18
N GLY A 130 20.12 15.14 -9.80
CA GLY A 130 19.88 14.99 -11.22
C GLY A 130 18.42 15.30 -11.51
N THR A 131 18.18 16.44 -12.12
CA THR A 131 16.96 16.69 -12.87
C THR A 131 16.94 15.72 -14.05
N GLY A 132 15.97 14.81 -14.06
CA GLY A 132 15.71 13.96 -15.22
C GLY A 132 15.31 14.81 -16.42
N LYS A 133 15.63 14.34 -17.61
CA LYS A 133 15.15 14.92 -18.86
C LYS A 133 14.33 13.88 -19.65
N GLU A 134 14.32 12.68 -19.10
CA GLU A 134 13.69 11.53 -19.73
C GLU A 134 12.16 11.68 -19.71
N THR A 135 11.52 11.11 -20.70
CA THR A 135 10.06 11.04 -20.79
C THR A 135 9.57 9.75 -20.16
N ILE A 136 8.69 9.88 -19.17
CA ILE A 136 8.09 8.74 -18.44
C ILE A 136 6.60 8.69 -18.75
N LEU A 137 6.13 7.56 -19.27
CA LEU A 137 4.71 7.27 -19.42
C LEU A 137 4.23 6.53 -18.16
N VAL A 138 3.34 7.17 -17.41
CA VAL A 138 2.75 6.61 -16.18
C VAL A 138 1.36 6.06 -16.48
N ALA A 139 1.15 4.76 -16.25
CA ALA A 139 -0.14 4.09 -16.38
C ALA A 139 -0.58 3.53 -15.02
N GLU A 140 -1.61 4.14 -14.41
CA GLU A 140 -2.12 3.81 -13.09
C GLU A 140 -3.62 4.12 -13.04
N ASP A 141 -4.45 3.17 -12.62
CA ASP A 141 -5.90 3.35 -12.60
C ASP A 141 -6.40 4.14 -11.38
N GLN A 142 -5.68 4.13 -10.27
CA GLN A 142 -6.03 4.87 -9.06
C GLN A 142 -5.65 6.35 -9.20
N PRO A 143 -6.63 7.28 -9.25
CA PRO A 143 -6.37 8.69 -9.59
C PRO A 143 -5.44 9.39 -8.57
N ASP A 144 -5.61 9.11 -7.28
CA ASP A 144 -4.80 9.74 -6.23
C ASP A 144 -3.33 9.29 -6.31
N LEU A 145 -3.09 7.99 -6.53
CA LEU A 145 -1.75 7.43 -6.66
C LEU A 145 -1.09 7.93 -7.96
N ARG A 146 -1.80 7.92 -9.07
CA ARG A 146 -1.34 8.45 -10.35
C ARG A 146 -0.92 9.91 -10.23
N TRP A 147 -1.79 10.75 -9.65
CA TRP A 147 -1.49 12.16 -9.44
C TRP A 147 -0.23 12.36 -8.60
N MET A 148 -0.11 11.63 -7.48
CA MET A 148 1.05 11.71 -6.58
C MET A 148 2.35 11.33 -7.28
N ILE A 149 2.34 10.25 -8.07
CA ILE A 149 3.51 9.80 -8.83
C ILE A 149 3.88 10.85 -9.90
N CYS A 150 2.91 11.35 -10.66
CA CYS A 150 3.14 12.32 -11.72
C CYS A 150 3.71 13.64 -11.17
N GLN A 151 3.15 14.17 -10.09
CA GLN A 151 3.67 15.39 -9.44
C GLN A 151 5.12 15.20 -8.98
N PHE A 152 5.41 14.11 -8.30
CA PHE A 152 6.75 13.80 -7.82
C PHE A 152 7.77 13.70 -8.97
N LEU A 153 7.43 13.03 -10.06
CA LEU A 153 8.32 12.90 -11.20
C LEU A 153 8.54 14.24 -11.93
N GLN A 154 7.50 15.07 -12.04
CA GLN A 154 7.61 16.43 -12.60
C GLN A 154 8.49 17.34 -11.73
N GLU A 155 8.39 17.25 -10.40
CA GLU A 155 9.28 17.99 -9.48
C GLU A 155 10.75 17.58 -9.64
N LEU A 156 11.01 16.32 -10.03
CA LEU A 156 12.35 15.83 -10.36
C LEU A 156 12.82 16.20 -11.77
N GLY A 157 11.97 16.91 -12.56
CA GLY A 157 12.31 17.44 -13.87
C GLY A 157 12.03 16.49 -15.05
N TYR A 158 11.40 15.33 -14.82
CA TYR A 158 11.00 14.41 -15.89
C TYR A 158 9.84 14.98 -16.71
N CYS A 159 9.82 14.65 -18.00
CA CYS A 159 8.63 14.83 -18.83
C CYS A 159 7.65 13.68 -18.57
N VAL A 160 6.44 13.97 -18.09
CA VAL A 160 5.48 12.93 -17.67
C VAL A 160 4.27 12.92 -18.58
N LEU A 161 4.01 11.75 -19.17
CA LEU A 161 2.78 11.43 -19.88
C LEU A 161 1.89 10.63 -18.92
N GLU A 162 0.67 11.11 -18.68
CA GLU A 162 -0.24 10.53 -17.69
C GLU A 162 -1.35 9.75 -18.39
N ALA A 163 -1.51 8.46 -18.05
CA ALA A 163 -2.54 7.57 -18.56
C ALA A 163 -3.33 6.95 -17.40
N LYS A 164 -4.65 6.95 -17.50
CA LYS A 164 -5.57 6.43 -16.47
C LYS A 164 -5.79 4.93 -16.51
N ASP A 165 -5.40 4.29 -17.60
CA ASP A 165 -5.46 2.83 -17.79
C ASP A 165 -4.51 2.39 -18.93
N GLY A 166 -4.43 1.08 -19.17
CA GLY A 166 -3.54 0.55 -20.18
C GLY A 166 -3.92 0.91 -21.62
N ALA A 167 -5.20 1.08 -21.93
CA ALA A 167 -5.65 1.47 -23.25
C ALA A 167 -5.30 2.93 -23.55
N ASP A 168 -5.48 3.80 -22.56
CA ASP A 168 -5.10 5.21 -22.62
C ASP A 168 -3.57 5.37 -22.78
N ALA A 169 -2.78 4.55 -22.10
CA ALA A 169 -1.33 4.53 -22.24
C ALA A 169 -0.87 4.19 -23.66
N VAL A 170 -1.49 3.20 -24.29
CA VAL A 170 -1.19 2.85 -25.69
C VAL A 170 -1.60 3.99 -26.62
N ALA A 171 -2.79 4.56 -26.46
CA ALA A 171 -3.28 5.66 -27.29
C ALA A 171 -2.39 6.92 -27.18
N LEU A 172 -1.96 7.27 -25.96
CA LEU A 172 -1.02 8.37 -25.74
C LEU A 172 0.34 8.10 -26.38
N ALA A 173 0.86 6.89 -26.23
CA ALA A 173 2.15 6.52 -26.82
C ALA A 173 2.11 6.55 -28.36
N ASP A 174 0.99 6.19 -28.99
CA ASP A 174 0.80 6.24 -30.44
C ASP A 174 0.72 7.69 -30.97
N GLN A 175 0.20 8.62 -30.17
CA GLN A 175 0.08 10.03 -30.51
C GLN A 175 1.35 10.84 -30.21
N TYR A 176 2.20 10.34 -29.32
CA TYR A 176 3.39 11.05 -28.88
C TYR A 176 4.55 10.80 -29.85
N GLU A 177 4.95 11.85 -30.57
CA GLU A 177 6.03 11.79 -31.57
C GLU A 177 7.44 11.70 -30.96
N GLY A 178 7.59 12.04 -29.66
CA GLY A 178 8.87 12.00 -28.95
C GLY A 178 9.26 10.60 -28.48
N THR A 179 10.47 10.52 -27.91
CA THR A 179 10.94 9.29 -27.26
C THR A 179 10.25 9.12 -25.91
N ILE A 180 9.76 7.93 -25.63
CA ILE A 180 9.34 7.49 -24.29
C ILE A 180 10.46 6.60 -23.76
N ASP A 181 11.15 7.10 -22.73
CA ASP A 181 12.31 6.39 -22.17
C ASP A 181 11.89 5.29 -21.21
N ILE A 182 10.84 5.56 -20.42
CA ILE A 182 10.35 4.64 -19.39
C ILE A 182 8.83 4.52 -19.46
N LEU A 183 8.33 3.29 -19.37
CA LEU A 183 6.97 2.96 -19.01
C LEU A 183 6.93 2.58 -17.52
N LEU A 184 6.21 3.36 -16.71
CA LEU A 184 5.87 3.02 -15.32
C LEU A 184 4.40 2.59 -15.30
N THR A 185 4.13 1.31 -15.04
CA THR A 185 2.77 0.78 -15.15
C THR A 185 2.39 -0.11 -13.97
N ASP A 186 1.15 0.01 -13.50
CA ASP A 186 0.57 -1.03 -12.65
C ASP A 186 0.46 -2.35 -13.42
N VAL A 187 0.69 -3.47 -12.74
CA VAL A 187 0.50 -4.82 -13.29
C VAL A 187 -0.97 -5.10 -13.56
N VAL A 188 -1.87 -4.68 -12.66
CA VAL A 188 -3.30 -4.96 -12.72
C VAL A 188 -4.09 -3.67 -12.90
N MET A 189 -4.60 -3.46 -14.10
CA MET A 189 -5.46 -2.33 -14.44
C MET A 189 -6.71 -2.81 -15.19
N PRO A 190 -7.82 -2.06 -15.14
CA PRO A 190 -8.99 -2.32 -15.98
C PRO A 190 -8.64 -2.28 -17.48
N ASN A 191 -9.42 -2.98 -18.29
CA ASN A 191 -9.34 -3.04 -19.75
C ASN A 191 -8.06 -3.65 -20.32
N MET A 192 -6.87 -3.23 -19.89
CA MET A 192 -5.59 -3.74 -20.38
C MET A 192 -4.56 -3.76 -19.25
N ARG A 193 -3.97 -4.93 -19.01
CA ARG A 193 -2.96 -5.13 -17.95
C ARG A 193 -1.60 -4.55 -18.35
N GLY A 194 -0.81 -4.11 -17.35
CA GLY A 194 0.53 -3.54 -17.58
C GLY A 194 1.47 -4.38 -18.44
N PRO A 195 1.57 -5.72 -18.25
CA PRO A 195 2.38 -6.56 -19.13
C PRO A 195 1.94 -6.55 -20.61
N GLU A 196 0.65 -6.40 -20.88
CA GLU A 196 0.15 -6.27 -22.25
C GLU A 196 0.50 -4.90 -22.85
N VAL A 197 0.38 -3.82 -22.05
CA VAL A 197 0.83 -2.48 -22.44
C VAL A 197 2.31 -2.52 -22.80
N ALA A 198 3.15 -3.06 -21.92
CA ALA A 198 4.58 -3.18 -22.14
C ALA A 198 4.91 -3.94 -23.42
N ARG A 199 4.28 -5.09 -23.64
CA ARG A 199 4.47 -5.88 -24.86
C ARG A 199 4.11 -5.12 -26.14
N ARG A 200 2.99 -4.37 -26.14
CA ARG A 200 2.55 -3.57 -27.29
C ARG A 200 3.53 -2.43 -27.59
N LEU A 201 3.92 -1.69 -26.58
CA LEU A 201 4.79 -0.53 -26.74
C LEU A 201 6.24 -0.95 -27.05
N SER A 202 6.75 -2.05 -26.52
CA SER A 202 8.09 -2.55 -26.85
C SER A 202 8.23 -2.97 -28.31
N ALA A 203 7.14 -3.31 -28.98
CA ALA A 203 7.16 -3.63 -30.41
C ALA A 203 7.46 -2.40 -31.29
N THR A 204 7.04 -1.21 -30.87
CA THR A 204 7.24 0.06 -31.59
C THR A 204 8.36 0.92 -30.97
N ARG A 205 8.70 0.67 -29.71
CA ARG A 205 9.68 1.42 -28.92
C ARG A 205 10.63 0.45 -28.18
N PRO A 206 11.55 -0.21 -28.88
CA PRO A 206 12.36 -1.31 -28.34
C PRO A 206 13.36 -0.87 -27.26
N ASP A 207 13.76 0.40 -27.24
CA ASP A 207 14.71 0.94 -26.24
C ASP A 207 14.03 1.40 -24.95
N MET A 208 12.68 1.45 -24.92
CA MET A 208 11.90 1.84 -23.76
C MET A 208 12.10 0.86 -22.60
N LYS A 209 12.44 1.39 -21.42
CA LYS A 209 12.54 0.60 -20.19
C LYS A 209 11.17 0.46 -19.54
N VAL A 210 10.99 -0.56 -18.72
CA VAL A 210 9.70 -0.83 -18.07
C VAL A 210 9.86 -1.01 -16.57
N ILE A 211 9.08 -0.29 -15.79
CA ILE A 211 8.92 -0.50 -14.35
C ILE A 211 7.49 -0.95 -14.10
N PHE A 212 7.33 -2.16 -13.61
CA PHE A 212 6.05 -2.66 -13.16
C PHE A 212 5.84 -2.33 -11.69
N MET A 213 4.70 -1.74 -11.35
CA MET A 213 4.22 -1.57 -9.99
C MET A 213 3.29 -2.74 -9.64
N SER A 214 3.56 -3.46 -8.56
CA SER A 214 2.79 -4.65 -8.18
C SER A 214 2.38 -4.63 -6.71
N GLY A 215 1.16 -5.09 -6.43
CA GLY A 215 0.64 -5.29 -5.07
C GLY A 215 1.25 -6.49 -4.34
N TYR A 216 0.68 -6.84 -3.18
CA TYR A 216 1.25 -7.76 -2.19
C TYR A 216 1.13 -9.26 -2.50
N THR A 217 0.55 -9.67 -3.60
CA THR A 217 0.30 -11.11 -3.86
C THR A 217 1.44 -11.74 -4.66
N GLU A 218 2.06 -12.79 -4.10
CA GLU A 218 3.05 -13.64 -4.79
C GLU A 218 2.57 -14.11 -6.18
N GLY A 219 1.24 -14.21 -6.37
CA GLY A 219 0.60 -14.52 -7.65
C GLY A 219 0.75 -13.42 -8.71
N GLU A 220 0.88 -12.15 -8.32
CA GLU A 220 1.05 -11.04 -9.29
C GLU A 220 2.48 -10.93 -9.82
N PHE A 221 3.48 -11.41 -9.08
CA PHE A 221 4.84 -11.57 -9.60
C PHE A 221 4.88 -12.59 -10.75
N GLY A 222 4.03 -13.63 -10.67
CA GLY A 222 3.77 -14.57 -11.76
C GLY A 222 2.98 -13.95 -12.94
N ALA A 223 2.33 -12.81 -12.71
CA ALA A 223 1.52 -12.13 -13.74
C ALA A 223 2.35 -11.31 -14.74
N VAL A 224 3.63 -11.03 -14.45
CA VAL A 224 4.59 -10.50 -15.43
C VAL A 224 5.22 -11.70 -16.16
N PRO A 225 4.86 -11.94 -17.44
CA PRO A 225 5.37 -13.08 -18.18
C PRO A 225 6.91 -13.07 -18.25
N PRO A 226 7.60 -14.23 -18.33
CA PRO A 226 9.05 -14.31 -18.41
C PRO A 226 9.64 -13.47 -19.56
N GLU A 227 8.94 -13.37 -20.68
CA GLU A 227 9.31 -12.56 -21.83
C GLU A 227 9.35 -11.05 -21.53
N ASN A 228 8.60 -10.59 -20.55
CA ASN A 228 8.59 -9.19 -20.10
C ASN A 228 9.57 -8.93 -18.95
N ARG A 229 10.45 -9.89 -18.62
CA ARG A 229 11.49 -9.78 -17.58
C ARG A 229 12.89 -9.62 -18.17
N GLY A 230 12.99 -9.05 -19.36
CA GLY A 230 14.25 -8.84 -20.06
C GLY A 230 15.13 -7.72 -19.47
N PRO A 231 16.33 -7.52 -20.03
CA PRO A 231 17.18 -6.37 -19.73
C PRO A 231 16.39 -5.06 -19.92
N GLY A 232 16.43 -4.16 -18.93
CA GLY A 232 15.66 -2.92 -18.96
C GLY A 232 14.25 -3.01 -18.36
N THR A 233 13.92 -4.14 -17.72
CA THR A 233 12.69 -4.29 -16.95
C THR A 233 13.00 -4.34 -15.45
N SER A 234 12.22 -3.63 -14.65
CA SER A 234 12.31 -3.61 -13.20
C SER A 234 10.94 -3.76 -12.55
N LEU A 235 10.93 -4.14 -11.28
CA LEU A 235 9.73 -4.26 -10.48
C LEU A 235 9.81 -3.36 -9.25
N LEU A 236 8.71 -2.67 -8.94
CA LEU A 236 8.52 -1.87 -7.75
C LEU A 236 7.31 -2.40 -6.98
N GLN A 237 7.53 -2.88 -5.77
CA GLN A 237 6.47 -3.48 -4.96
C GLN A 237 5.68 -2.41 -4.21
N LYS A 238 4.36 -2.42 -4.35
CA LYS A 238 3.43 -1.58 -3.57
C LYS A 238 3.19 -2.20 -2.17
N PRO A 239 3.16 -1.40 -1.08
CA PRO A 239 3.39 0.04 -1.06
C PRO A 239 4.89 0.39 -1.15
N PHE A 240 5.23 1.46 -1.86
CA PHE A 240 6.59 1.95 -2.01
C PHE A 240 6.71 3.43 -1.60
N GLU A 241 7.92 3.84 -1.25
CA GLU A 241 8.27 5.24 -1.06
C GLU A 241 8.62 5.87 -2.41
N LEU A 242 8.25 7.13 -2.62
CA LEU A 242 8.56 7.86 -3.86
C LEU A 242 10.07 7.93 -4.14
N ASN A 243 10.89 8.01 -3.08
CA ASN A 243 12.35 7.96 -3.22
C ASN A 243 12.83 6.63 -3.81
N SER A 244 12.20 5.51 -3.44
CA SER A 244 12.54 4.19 -4.01
C SER A 244 12.20 4.13 -5.50
N LEU A 245 11.12 4.79 -5.95
CA LEU A 245 10.80 4.95 -7.36
C LEU A 245 11.88 5.75 -8.09
N ALA A 246 12.34 6.89 -7.51
CA ALA A 246 13.39 7.71 -8.12
C ALA A 246 14.71 6.95 -8.28
N VAL A 247 15.11 6.18 -7.26
CA VAL A 247 16.30 5.31 -7.33
C VAL A 247 16.15 4.29 -8.45
N LYS A 248 14.98 3.64 -8.54
CA LYS A 248 14.71 2.62 -9.55
C LYS A 248 14.76 3.15 -10.97
N ILE A 249 14.25 4.37 -11.18
CA ILE A 249 14.35 5.07 -12.46
C ILE A 249 15.82 5.30 -12.84
N ARG A 250 16.63 5.77 -11.89
CA ARG A 250 18.06 6.05 -12.12
C ARG A 250 18.90 4.80 -12.36
N GLU A 251 18.49 3.64 -11.88
CA GLU A 251 19.15 2.36 -12.16
C GLU A 251 18.94 1.91 -13.63
N LEU A 252 17.91 2.44 -14.30
CA LEU A 252 17.52 2.01 -15.66
C LEU A 252 17.99 2.98 -16.75
N VAL A 253 18.24 4.23 -16.41
CA VAL A 253 18.73 5.29 -17.31
C VAL A 253 20.13 5.73 -16.92
#